data_a02ecd0b43ad32b98440301ad4e04d95
#
_entry.id   a02ecd0b43ad32b98440301ad4e04d95
#
_cell.length_a   1.000
_cell.length_b   1.000
_cell.length_c   1.000
_cell.angle_alpha   90.00
_cell.angle_beta   90.00
_cell.angle_gamma   90.00
#
_symmetry.space_group_name_H-M   'P 1'
#
loop_
_entity.id
_entity.type
_entity.pdbx_description
1 polymer ?
#
loop_
_entity_poly.entity_id
_entity_poly.type
_entity_poly.pdbx_seq_one_letter_code
_entity_poly.pdbx_strand_id
1 'polypeptide(L)'
;DEPPASGAAKFAATWPADIHLVGKDILRFHAVIWPAMLMAAGLPLPGQVFAHGWLLVGGEKMSKSKLTGIAPEQVIDHFGVDAFRYYFLRAIQFGNDGSFSWEDMSARYTSELANGLGNLGSRATAMVGKYFEGVLPTPGPFANADLALADLLLTAVQDADGAYSKLDFTAGIGAVKGFV
;
A
#
# COMPACT_ATOMS: atom_id res chain seq x y z
N ASP A 1 -13.80 -26.89 17.59
CA ASP A 1 -13.80 -27.23 16.15
C ASP A 1 -15.21 -26.98 15.61
N GLU A 2 -15.42 -25.81 15.00
CA GLU A 2 -16.66 -25.56 14.27
C GLU A 2 -16.72 -26.48 13.03
N PRO A 3 -17.87 -27.09 12.74
CA PRO A 3 -18.04 -27.89 11.54
C PRO A 3 -17.82 -27.01 10.31
N PRO A 4 -17.19 -27.52 9.23
CA PRO A 4 -16.94 -26.73 8.04
C PRO A 4 -18.26 -26.17 7.50
N ALA A 5 -18.30 -24.84 7.32
CA ALA A 5 -19.48 -24.18 6.77
C ALA A 5 -19.91 -24.85 5.45
N SER A 6 -21.21 -25.02 5.23
CA SER A 6 -21.72 -25.53 3.96
C SER A 6 -21.24 -24.68 2.79
N GLY A 7 -21.16 -25.25 1.58
CA GLY A 7 -20.73 -24.48 0.38
C GLY A 7 -21.59 -23.22 0.16
N ALA A 8 -22.88 -23.27 0.47
CA ALA A 8 -23.80 -22.13 0.41
C ALA A 8 -23.44 -21.04 1.45
N ALA A 9 -23.08 -21.42 2.68
CA ALA A 9 -22.68 -20.48 3.73
C ALA A 9 -21.33 -19.82 3.39
N LYS A 10 -20.36 -20.56 2.87
CA LYS A 10 -19.09 -19.99 2.38
C LYS A 10 -19.31 -19.02 1.24
N PHE A 11 -20.15 -19.37 0.27
CA PHE A 11 -20.49 -18.48 -0.83
C PHE A 11 -21.11 -17.18 -0.32
N ALA A 12 -22.11 -17.24 0.54
CA ALA A 12 -22.79 -16.07 1.10
C ALA A 12 -21.85 -15.17 1.94
N ALA A 13 -20.80 -15.75 2.53
CA ALA A 13 -19.82 -15.00 3.31
C ALA A 13 -18.72 -14.34 2.46
N THR A 14 -18.53 -14.80 1.21
CA THR A 14 -17.42 -14.33 0.35
C THR A 14 -17.87 -13.68 -0.95
N TRP A 15 -19.15 -13.80 -1.30
CA TRP A 15 -19.74 -13.22 -2.50
C TRP A 15 -20.92 -12.28 -2.16
N PRO A 16 -21.06 -11.11 -2.80
CA PRO A 16 -20.19 -10.59 -3.86
C PRO A 16 -18.83 -10.13 -3.34
N ALA A 17 -17.82 -10.16 -4.20
CA ALA A 17 -16.52 -9.58 -3.91
C ALA A 17 -16.61 -8.05 -3.86
N ASP A 18 -15.94 -7.42 -2.90
CA ASP A 18 -15.86 -5.96 -2.82
C ASP A 18 -15.11 -5.39 -4.03
N ILE A 19 -13.97 -5.99 -4.35
CA ILE A 19 -13.11 -5.56 -5.45
C ILE A 19 -12.58 -6.74 -6.23
N HIS A 20 -12.69 -6.68 -7.57
CA HIS A 20 -11.91 -7.49 -8.49
C HIS A 20 -10.67 -6.71 -8.92
N LEU A 21 -9.52 -7.08 -8.38
CA LEU A 21 -8.23 -6.49 -8.75
C LEU A 21 -7.62 -7.29 -9.90
N VAL A 22 -7.45 -6.67 -11.06
CA VAL A 22 -7.05 -7.35 -12.30
C VAL A 22 -6.00 -6.56 -13.07
N GLY A 23 -5.19 -7.23 -13.88
CA GLY A 23 -4.35 -6.56 -14.86
C GLY A 23 -5.19 -5.90 -15.97
N LYS A 24 -4.74 -4.76 -16.48
CA LYS A 24 -5.47 -4.01 -17.52
C LYS A 24 -5.72 -4.80 -18.80
N ASP A 25 -4.91 -5.82 -19.06
CA ASP A 25 -5.03 -6.69 -20.25
C ASP A 25 -6.26 -7.62 -20.19
N ILE A 26 -6.77 -7.92 -19.01
CA ILE A 26 -7.96 -8.75 -18.82
C ILE A 26 -9.20 -7.95 -18.34
N LEU A 27 -9.12 -6.62 -18.37
CA LEU A 27 -10.21 -5.74 -17.93
C LEU A 27 -11.52 -6.04 -18.65
N ARG A 28 -11.48 -6.25 -19.97
CA ARG A 28 -12.67 -6.54 -20.77
C ARG A 28 -13.44 -7.76 -20.29
N PHE A 29 -12.73 -8.81 -19.86
CA PHE A 29 -13.37 -10.02 -19.34
C PHE A 29 -14.07 -9.74 -18.00
N HIS A 30 -13.45 -8.96 -17.12
CA HIS A 30 -13.95 -8.72 -15.76
C HIS A 30 -14.97 -7.57 -15.68
N ALA A 31 -14.94 -6.64 -16.63
CA ALA A 31 -15.85 -5.49 -16.64
C ALA A 31 -17.06 -5.66 -17.59
N VAL A 32 -17.02 -6.62 -18.52
CA VAL A 32 -18.11 -6.85 -19.50
C VAL A 32 -18.61 -8.28 -19.46
N ILE A 33 -17.74 -9.25 -19.75
CA ILE A 33 -18.16 -10.66 -19.94
C ILE A 33 -18.58 -11.27 -18.60
N TRP A 34 -17.77 -11.11 -17.57
CA TRP A 34 -18.07 -11.65 -16.24
C TRP A 34 -19.36 -11.10 -15.61
N PRO A 35 -19.59 -9.78 -15.58
CA PRO A 35 -20.88 -9.24 -15.16
C PRO A 35 -22.07 -9.78 -15.95
N ALA A 36 -21.95 -9.90 -17.28
CA ALA A 36 -23.01 -10.47 -18.10
C ALA A 36 -23.34 -11.92 -17.72
N MET A 37 -22.32 -12.74 -17.45
CA MET A 37 -22.51 -14.11 -16.97
C MET A 37 -23.18 -14.17 -15.59
N LEU A 38 -22.76 -13.32 -14.66
CA LEU A 38 -23.37 -13.23 -13.33
C LEU A 38 -24.84 -12.83 -13.42
N MET A 39 -25.16 -11.81 -14.22
CA MET A 39 -26.53 -11.37 -14.46
C MET A 39 -27.38 -12.48 -15.06
N ALA A 40 -26.87 -13.21 -16.04
CA ALA A 40 -27.56 -14.36 -16.64
C ALA A 40 -27.80 -15.49 -15.62
N ALA A 41 -26.90 -15.66 -14.65
CA ALA A 41 -27.03 -16.64 -13.59
C ALA A 41 -27.87 -16.16 -12.39
N GLY A 42 -28.36 -14.91 -12.40
CA GLY A 42 -29.09 -14.32 -11.27
C GLY A 42 -28.25 -14.09 -10.02
N LEU A 43 -26.94 -13.93 -10.20
CA LEU A 43 -25.99 -13.69 -9.11
C LEU A 43 -25.67 -12.18 -8.96
N PRO A 44 -25.40 -11.70 -7.72
CA PRO A 44 -25.01 -10.32 -7.49
C PRO A 44 -23.65 -10.01 -8.15
N LEU A 45 -23.48 -8.76 -8.57
CA LEU A 45 -22.24 -8.29 -9.17
C LEU A 45 -21.20 -7.93 -8.11
N PRO A 46 -19.89 -7.97 -8.42
CA PRO A 46 -18.85 -7.43 -7.56
C PRO A 46 -19.03 -5.92 -7.38
N GLY A 47 -18.61 -5.39 -6.23
CA GLY A 47 -18.73 -3.96 -5.91
C GLY A 47 -17.93 -3.08 -6.87
N GLN A 48 -16.73 -3.51 -7.23
CA GLN A 48 -15.82 -2.76 -8.09
C GLN A 48 -14.91 -3.69 -8.90
N VAL A 49 -14.58 -3.28 -10.13
CA VAL A 49 -13.47 -3.85 -10.91
C VAL A 49 -12.38 -2.80 -11.03
N PHE A 50 -11.22 -3.06 -10.48
CA PHE A 50 -10.06 -2.17 -10.55
C PHE A 50 -8.96 -2.79 -11.40
N ALA A 51 -8.56 -2.10 -12.47
CA ALA A 51 -7.50 -2.55 -13.37
C ALA A 51 -6.19 -1.82 -13.06
N HIS A 52 -5.15 -2.59 -12.72
CA HIS A 52 -3.81 -2.03 -12.54
C HIS A 52 -2.97 -2.17 -13.83
N GLY A 53 -1.96 -1.30 -13.95
CA GLY A 53 -1.00 -1.31 -15.05
C GLY A 53 0.02 -2.43 -14.96
N TRP A 54 0.94 -2.45 -15.88
CA TRP A 54 2.05 -3.41 -15.92
C TRP A 54 3.24 -2.92 -15.10
N LEU A 55 3.95 -3.87 -14.51
CA LEU A 55 5.28 -3.62 -13.98
C LEU A 55 6.30 -3.82 -15.11
N LEU A 56 7.07 -2.76 -15.37
CA LEU A 56 8.11 -2.73 -16.39
C LEU A 56 9.49 -2.90 -15.73
N VAL A 57 10.38 -3.61 -16.40
CA VAL A 57 11.79 -3.73 -16.02
C VAL A 57 12.62 -3.40 -17.26
N GLY A 58 13.50 -2.39 -17.14
CA GLY A 58 14.28 -1.91 -18.29
C GLY A 58 13.41 -1.34 -19.42
N GLY A 59 12.21 -0.82 -19.09
CA GLY A 59 11.27 -0.26 -20.07
C GLY A 59 10.40 -1.30 -20.79
N GLU A 60 10.61 -2.60 -20.55
CA GLU A 60 9.81 -3.69 -21.13
C GLU A 60 8.90 -4.34 -20.09
N LYS A 61 7.72 -4.83 -20.53
CA LYS A 61 6.84 -5.64 -19.67
C LYS A 61 7.60 -6.87 -19.17
N MET A 62 7.52 -7.14 -17.87
CA MET A 62 8.07 -8.35 -17.27
C MET A 62 7.50 -9.59 -17.98
N SER A 63 8.38 -10.48 -18.40
CA SER A 63 8.02 -11.72 -19.09
C SER A 63 8.85 -12.88 -18.58
N LYS A 64 8.16 -13.98 -18.22
CA LYS A 64 8.82 -15.23 -17.83
C LYS A 64 9.67 -15.81 -18.97
N SER A 65 9.22 -15.67 -20.22
CA SER A 65 9.92 -16.19 -21.40
C SER A 65 11.17 -15.38 -21.76
N LYS A 66 11.23 -14.10 -21.40
CA LYS A 66 12.39 -13.22 -21.63
C LYS A 66 13.36 -13.17 -20.45
N LEU A 67 13.09 -13.90 -19.35
CA LEU A 67 13.87 -13.87 -18.11
C LEU A 67 14.04 -12.45 -17.50
N THR A 68 13.14 -11.53 -17.83
CA THR A 68 13.12 -10.17 -17.27
C THR A 68 12.32 -10.08 -15.97
N GLY A 69 11.79 -11.21 -15.50
CA GLY A 69 11.05 -11.27 -14.23
C GLY A 69 11.99 -11.15 -13.05
N ILE A 70 11.74 -10.17 -12.18
CA ILE A 70 12.37 -10.11 -10.86
C ILE A 70 11.42 -10.80 -9.90
N ALA A 71 11.91 -11.85 -9.23
CA ALA A 71 11.13 -12.52 -8.20
C ALA A 71 11.01 -11.59 -6.98
N PRO A 72 9.81 -11.42 -6.40
CA PRO A 72 9.62 -10.61 -5.19
C PRO A 72 10.59 -10.99 -4.07
N GLU A 73 10.90 -12.27 -3.93
CA GLU A 73 11.81 -12.81 -2.91
C GLU A 73 13.19 -12.17 -3.00
N GLN A 74 13.73 -11.95 -4.18
CA GLN A 74 15.06 -11.33 -4.36
C GLN A 74 15.10 -9.91 -3.80
N VAL A 75 14.04 -9.14 -3.99
CA VAL A 75 13.93 -7.78 -3.47
C VAL A 75 13.71 -7.79 -1.95
N ILE A 76 12.85 -8.71 -1.48
CA ILE A 76 12.54 -8.89 -0.06
C ILE A 76 13.76 -9.33 0.72
N ASP A 77 14.55 -10.28 0.20
CA ASP A 77 15.77 -10.75 0.84
C ASP A 77 16.82 -9.64 1.01
N HIS A 78 16.82 -8.67 0.07
CA HIS A 78 17.79 -7.58 0.10
C HIS A 78 17.34 -6.39 0.95
N PHE A 79 16.07 -5.97 0.86
CA PHE A 79 15.56 -4.76 1.50
C PHE A 79 14.57 -5.00 2.64
N GLY A 80 14.08 -6.22 2.80
CA GLY A 80 13.02 -6.56 3.73
C GLY A 80 11.61 -6.34 3.13
N VAL A 81 10.62 -7.02 3.73
CA VAL A 81 9.24 -7.02 3.23
C VAL A 81 8.57 -5.64 3.31
N ASP A 82 8.85 -4.87 4.36
CA ASP A 82 8.22 -3.55 4.55
C ASP A 82 8.72 -2.54 3.52
N ALA A 83 10.02 -2.52 3.23
CA ALA A 83 10.59 -1.68 2.21
C ALA A 83 10.11 -2.06 0.80
N PHE A 84 9.97 -3.38 0.52
CA PHE A 84 9.36 -3.88 -0.70
C PHE A 84 7.93 -3.34 -0.88
N ARG A 85 7.07 -3.50 0.12
CA ARG A 85 5.69 -3.01 0.08
C ARG A 85 5.63 -1.49 -0.06
N TYR A 86 6.44 -0.78 0.71
CA TYR A 86 6.54 0.67 0.63
C TYR A 86 6.87 1.14 -0.78
N TYR A 87 7.91 0.57 -1.39
CA TYR A 87 8.35 0.94 -2.72
C TYR A 87 7.24 0.80 -3.75
N PHE A 88 6.64 -0.38 -3.86
CA PHE A 88 5.63 -0.64 -4.89
C PHE A 88 4.34 0.17 -4.71
N LEU A 89 3.98 0.51 -3.49
CA LEU A 89 2.82 1.35 -3.21
C LEU A 89 3.14 2.85 -3.34
N ARG A 90 4.41 3.24 -3.24
CA ARG A 90 4.85 4.63 -3.27
C ARG A 90 5.36 5.10 -4.61
N ALA A 91 6.15 4.27 -5.29
CA ALA A 91 6.84 4.64 -6.53
C ALA A 91 5.94 4.56 -7.76
N ILE A 92 4.92 3.70 -7.72
CA ILE A 92 4.05 3.42 -8.84
C ILE A 92 2.64 3.89 -8.49
N GLN A 93 2.14 4.89 -9.23
CA GLN A 93 0.75 5.28 -9.08
C GLN A 93 -0.15 4.11 -9.52
N PHE A 94 -0.93 3.60 -8.57
CA PHE A 94 -1.76 2.43 -8.78
C PHE A 94 -2.80 2.70 -9.89
N GLY A 95 -2.92 1.75 -10.83
CA GLY A 95 -3.70 1.91 -12.06
C GLY A 95 -2.84 2.21 -13.31
N ASN A 96 -1.68 2.81 -13.15
CA ASN A 96 -0.75 3.12 -14.25
C ASN A 96 0.32 2.03 -14.40
N ASP A 97 1.00 2.03 -15.55
CA ASP A 97 2.23 1.25 -15.71
C ASP A 97 3.33 1.86 -14.84
N GLY A 98 4.13 1.02 -14.22
CA GLY A 98 5.25 1.44 -13.39
C GLY A 98 6.52 0.71 -13.74
N SER A 99 7.66 1.35 -13.54
CA SER A 99 8.97 0.75 -13.74
C SER A 99 9.64 0.44 -12.41
N PHE A 100 10.27 -0.72 -12.34
CA PHE A 100 11.15 -1.09 -11.26
C PHE A 100 12.61 -0.99 -11.70
N SER A 101 13.46 -0.43 -10.84
CA SER A 101 14.91 -0.59 -10.93
C SER A 101 15.51 -0.71 -9.52
N TRP A 102 16.62 -1.43 -9.41
CA TRP A 102 17.34 -1.59 -8.16
C TRP A 102 17.89 -0.25 -7.65
N GLU A 103 18.30 0.63 -8.56
CA GLU A 103 18.83 1.95 -8.27
C GLU A 103 17.75 2.85 -7.66
N ASP A 104 16.54 2.89 -8.25
CA ASP A 104 15.43 3.68 -7.72
C ASP A 104 14.95 3.12 -6.37
N MET A 105 14.88 1.79 -6.23
CA MET A 105 14.56 1.14 -4.96
C MET A 105 15.56 1.54 -3.86
N SER A 106 16.86 1.46 -4.14
CA SER A 106 17.92 1.81 -3.18
C SER A 106 17.91 3.31 -2.84
N ALA A 107 17.69 4.16 -3.85
CA ALA A 107 17.61 5.61 -3.65
C ALA A 107 16.42 5.99 -2.75
N ARG A 108 15.24 5.42 -2.98
CA ARG A 108 14.05 5.67 -2.15
C ARG A 108 14.17 5.06 -0.76
N TYR A 109 14.72 3.85 -0.64
CA TYR A 109 15.00 3.23 0.66
C TYR A 109 15.85 4.16 1.53
N THR A 110 16.92 4.70 0.96
CA THR A 110 17.83 5.61 1.68
C THR A 110 17.16 6.95 1.97
N SER A 111 16.58 7.61 0.95
CA SER A 111 16.09 8.98 1.11
C SER A 111 14.78 9.07 1.88
N GLU A 112 13.86 8.14 1.65
CA GLU A 112 12.50 8.24 2.20
C GLU A 112 12.34 7.45 3.50
N LEU A 113 12.91 6.24 3.61
CA LEU A 113 12.81 5.44 4.83
C LEU A 113 13.94 5.74 5.81
N ALA A 114 15.21 5.60 5.41
CA ALA A 114 16.32 5.76 6.35
C ALA A 114 16.50 7.24 6.78
N ASN A 115 16.59 8.16 5.82
CA ASN A 115 16.80 9.59 6.11
C ASN A 115 15.51 10.34 6.49
N GLY A 116 14.33 9.81 6.15
CA GLY A 116 13.04 10.33 6.59
C GLY A 116 12.63 9.75 7.94
N LEU A 117 11.76 8.76 7.90
CA LEU A 117 11.15 8.13 9.08
C LEU A 117 12.19 7.56 10.06
N GLY A 118 13.21 6.87 9.55
CA GLY A 118 14.27 6.27 10.38
C GLY A 118 15.07 7.31 11.14
N ASN A 119 15.41 8.42 10.49
CA ASN A 119 16.12 9.53 11.15
C ASN A 119 15.25 10.23 12.20
N LEU A 120 13.96 10.45 11.92
CA LEU A 120 13.02 11.00 12.90
C LEU A 120 12.95 10.11 14.16
N GLY A 121 12.70 8.81 13.98
CA GLY A 121 12.63 7.84 15.08
C GLY A 121 13.94 7.78 15.88
N SER A 122 15.07 7.70 15.18
CA SER A 122 16.39 7.64 15.82
C SER A 122 16.70 8.93 16.63
N ARG A 123 16.40 10.11 16.10
CA ARG A 123 16.61 11.37 16.79
C ARG A 123 15.68 11.53 18.00
N ALA A 124 14.40 11.19 17.84
CA ALA A 124 13.43 11.27 18.94
C ALA A 124 13.82 10.34 20.10
N THR A 125 14.16 9.09 19.82
CA THR A 125 14.59 8.12 20.83
C THR A 125 15.92 8.51 21.49
N ALA A 126 16.87 9.03 20.72
CA ALA A 126 18.13 9.54 21.27
C ALA A 126 17.91 10.74 22.22
N MET A 127 16.96 11.63 21.93
CA MET A 127 16.59 12.74 22.83
C MET A 127 15.96 12.22 24.11
N VAL A 128 15.07 11.23 24.04
CA VAL A 128 14.49 10.59 25.23
C VAL A 128 15.59 9.94 26.07
N GLY A 129 16.51 9.21 25.44
CA GLY A 129 17.66 8.62 26.16
C GLY A 129 18.54 9.66 26.82
N LYS A 130 18.83 10.77 26.13
CA LYS A 130 19.74 11.82 26.63
C LYS A 130 19.15 12.68 27.75
N TYR A 131 17.87 13.03 27.64
CA TYR A 131 17.26 14.04 28.54
C TYR A 131 16.34 13.41 29.60
N PHE A 132 15.91 12.19 29.41
CA PHE A 132 14.93 11.52 30.27
C PHE A 132 15.34 10.09 30.65
N GLU A 133 16.62 9.75 30.55
CA GLU A 133 17.18 8.44 30.91
C GLU A 133 16.45 7.25 30.27
N GLY A 134 15.90 7.45 29.06
CA GLY A 134 15.17 6.44 28.30
C GLY A 134 13.71 6.24 28.70
N VAL A 135 13.19 7.02 29.63
CA VAL A 135 11.79 6.96 30.09
C VAL A 135 11.01 8.15 29.53
N LEU A 136 9.89 7.90 28.85
CA LEU A 136 9.02 8.97 28.39
C LEU A 136 8.43 9.72 29.59
N PRO A 137 8.58 11.06 29.66
CA PRO A 137 8.00 11.83 30.75
C PRO A 137 6.47 11.87 30.64
N THR A 138 5.80 12.06 31.78
CA THR A 138 4.36 12.35 31.78
C THR A 138 4.12 13.67 31.04
N PRO A 139 3.18 13.70 30.05
CA PRO A 139 2.88 14.92 29.33
C PRO A 139 2.41 16.04 30.25
N GLY A 140 2.94 17.25 30.08
CA GLY A 140 2.42 18.47 30.68
C GLY A 140 1.18 19.00 29.94
N PRO A 141 0.70 20.21 30.32
CA PRO A 141 -0.32 20.89 29.52
C PRO A 141 0.17 21.15 28.11
N PHE A 142 -0.66 20.84 27.11
CA PHE A 142 -0.33 21.09 25.72
C PHE A 142 -0.22 22.58 25.40
N ALA A 143 0.87 22.96 24.77
CA ALA A 143 1.05 24.27 24.17
C ALA A 143 0.41 24.34 22.77
N ASN A 144 0.30 25.55 22.22
CA ASN A 144 -0.27 25.73 20.88
C ASN A 144 0.49 24.93 19.79
N ALA A 145 1.80 24.75 19.94
CA ALA A 145 2.58 23.94 19.01
C ALA A 145 2.22 22.45 19.08
N ASP A 146 1.93 21.93 20.27
CA ASP A 146 1.52 20.54 20.45
C ASP A 146 0.14 20.30 19.85
N LEU A 147 -0.78 21.25 20.02
CA LEU A 147 -2.12 21.20 19.43
C LEU A 147 -2.04 21.27 17.89
N ALA A 148 -1.22 22.16 17.35
CA ALA A 148 -1.01 22.26 15.91
C ALA A 148 -0.43 20.96 15.31
N LEU A 149 0.50 20.31 16.02
CA LEU A 149 1.05 19.01 15.59
C LEU A 149 -0.02 17.91 15.63
N ALA A 150 -0.88 17.90 16.66
CA ALA A 150 -2.00 16.97 16.74
C ALA A 150 -3.00 17.15 15.58
N ASP A 151 -3.31 18.39 15.21
CA ASP A 151 -4.20 18.70 14.07
C ASP A 151 -3.58 18.26 12.74
N LEU A 152 -2.27 18.45 12.55
CA LEU A 152 -1.56 17.96 11.38
C LEU A 152 -1.59 16.42 11.30
N LEU A 153 -1.41 15.72 12.41
CA LEU A 153 -1.53 14.26 12.45
C LEU A 153 -2.92 13.81 12.07
N LEU A 154 -3.97 14.42 12.65
CA LEU A 154 -5.36 14.07 12.32
C LEU A 154 -5.65 14.29 10.82
N THR A 155 -5.19 15.40 10.27
CA THR A 155 -5.33 15.69 8.84
C THR A 155 -4.62 14.64 8.00
N ALA A 156 -3.37 14.30 8.33
CA ALA A 156 -2.61 13.28 7.61
C ALA A 156 -3.30 11.89 7.66
N VAL A 157 -3.89 11.52 8.80
CA VAL A 157 -4.66 10.27 8.94
C VAL A 157 -5.91 10.29 8.06
N GLN A 158 -6.67 11.38 8.07
CA GLN A 158 -7.89 11.52 7.27
C GLN A 158 -7.58 11.50 5.77
N ASP A 159 -6.54 12.21 5.34
CA ASP A 159 -6.11 12.25 3.94
C ASP A 159 -5.62 10.87 3.48
N ALA A 160 -4.86 10.16 4.32
CA ALA A 160 -4.40 8.81 4.02
C ALA A 160 -5.56 7.83 3.90
N ASP A 161 -6.52 7.84 4.84
CA ASP A 161 -7.71 6.98 4.82
C ASP A 161 -8.55 7.24 3.58
N GLY A 162 -8.81 8.53 3.28
CA GLY A 162 -9.54 8.93 2.08
C GLY A 162 -8.87 8.53 0.77
N ALA A 163 -7.54 8.53 0.71
CA ALA A 163 -6.78 8.08 -0.43
C ALA A 163 -6.80 6.54 -0.57
N TYR A 164 -6.59 5.82 0.53
CA TYR A 164 -6.62 4.35 0.53
C TYR A 164 -8.00 3.80 0.17
N SER A 165 -9.06 4.43 0.63
CA SER A 165 -10.45 4.08 0.25
C SER A 165 -10.70 4.17 -1.27
N LYS A 166 -9.90 4.97 -1.97
CA LYS A 166 -9.93 5.14 -3.45
C LYS A 166 -8.84 4.31 -4.15
N LEU A 167 -8.09 3.49 -3.44
CA LEU A 167 -6.93 2.73 -3.93
C LEU A 167 -5.78 3.64 -4.42
N ASP A 168 -5.73 4.90 -3.99
CA ASP A 168 -4.62 5.81 -4.27
C ASP A 168 -3.54 5.68 -3.17
N PHE A 169 -2.80 4.59 -3.26
CA PHE A 169 -1.75 4.27 -2.27
C PHE A 169 -0.63 5.31 -2.26
N THR A 170 -0.29 5.85 -3.41
CA THR A 170 0.76 6.87 -3.55
C THR A 170 0.40 8.15 -2.80
N ALA A 171 -0.84 8.61 -2.93
CA ALA A 171 -1.34 9.78 -2.20
C ALA A 171 -1.44 9.49 -0.70
N GLY A 172 -1.95 8.31 -0.30
CA GLY A 172 -2.06 7.92 1.11
C GLY A 172 -0.70 7.89 1.83
N ILE A 173 0.31 7.25 1.22
CA ILE A 173 1.68 7.28 1.76
C ILE A 173 2.25 8.71 1.73
N GLY A 174 1.91 9.50 0.71
CA GLY A 174 2.31 10.91 0.61
C GLY A 174 1.80 11.75 1.77
N ALA A 175 0.55 11.57 2.20
CA ALA A 175 -0.04 12.25 3.35
C ALA A 175 0.72 11.92 4.65
N VAL A 176 1.02 10.63 4.88
CA VAL A 176 1.82 10.21 6.06
C VAL A 176 3.23 10.80 6.00
N LYS A 177 3.90 10.78 4.85
CA LYS A 177 5.23 11.37 4.68
C LYS A 177 5.25 12.89 4.90
N GLY A 178 4.19 13.58 4.52
CA GLY A 178 4.08 15.03 4.72
C GLY A 178 4.00 15.43 6.18
N PHE A 179 3.57 14.51 7.05
CA PHE A 179 3.56 14.70 8.49
C PHE A 179 4.94 14.43 9.13
N VAL A 180 5.74 13.49 8.59
CA VAL A 180 7.08 13.11 9.06
C VAL A 180 8.15 14.11 8.61
#